data_268fdeb059340560a31c4b0b7784a0f7
#
_entry.id   268fdeb059340560a31c4b0b7784a0f7
#
_cell.length_a   1.000
_cell.length_b   1.000
_cell.length_c   1.000
_cell.angle_alpha   90.00
_cell.angle_beta   90.00
_cell.angle_gamma   90.00
#
_symmetry.space_group_name_H-M   'P 1'
#
loop_
_entity.id
_entity.type
_entity.pdbx_description
1 polymer ?
#
loop_
_entity_poly.entity_id
_entity_poly.type
_entity_poly.pdbx_seq_one_letter_code
_entity_poly.pdbx_strand_id
1 'polypeptide(L)'
;MIHMAMVKDVMFGKTMRKSYAKYEEILEIPNMLKIQKDSYQWFLKEGLREVFKDVGTITDFSGKLELSFLDYTMEDKAKYTIEECRDRDATYAKPIKVRVRLRNTETEVITEQDIFMGDFPVMTNGGTFVINGAERVIISQIVRSPGMYYGHEVDKADQHTYTATVIPYRGAWLEYETDNSNVFWVRIDKNRKIPITSLIRALGVQTDEQIKEMFGEDERILASIEKDPCKTREESLLEIYRRLRPGEPPTVETAVAHLEGLL
;
A
#
# COMPACT_ATOMS: atom_id res chain seq x y z
N MET A 1 -55.08 8.51 -32.00
CA MET A 1 -54.00 9.23 -32.73
C MET A 1 -52.71 8.48 -32.44
N ILE A 2 -52.17 7.81 -33.47
CA ILE A 2 -50.87 7.14 -33.38
C ILE A 2 -49.81 8.24 -33.44
N HIS A 3 -49.17 8.56 -32.35
CA HIS A 3 -47.99 9.45 -32.34
C HIS A 3 -46.87 8.74 -33.12
N MET A 4 -46.66 9.10 -34.37
CA MET A 4 -45.47 8.69 -35.13
C MET A 4 -44.24 9.23 -34.40
N ALA A 5 -43.33 8.35 -34.07
CA ALA A 5 -42.04 8.74 -33.48
C ALA A 5 -41.32 9.67 -34.46
N MET A 6 -41.00 10.89 -34.02
CA MET A 6 -40.19 11.79 -34.88
C MET A 6 -38.74 11.33 -34.82
N VAL A 7 -38.25 10.92 -36.00
CA VAL A 7 -36.84 10.55 -36.14
C VAL A 7 -36.00 11.82 -36.13
N LYS A 8 -35.04 11.87 -35.20
CA LYS A 8 -34.09 12.99 -35.04
C LYS A 8 -32.68 12.51 -35.44
N ASP A 9 -31.94 13.36 -36.12
CA ASP A 9 -30.51 13.13 -36.35
C ASP A 9 -29.72 13.63 -35.14
N VAL A 10 -28.97 12.73 -34.49
CA VAL A 10 -28.19 13.00 -33.28
C VAL A 10 -26.72 12.62 -33.51
N MET A 11 -25.83 13.52 -33.12
CA MET A 11 -24.38 13.23 -33.16
C MET A 11 -23.98 12.35 -31.99
N PHE A 12 -23.47 11.16 -32.29
CA PHE A 12 -22.83 10.26 -31.32
C PHE A 12 -21.32 10.24 -31.57
N GLY A 13 -20.59 11.00 -30.75
CA GLY A 13 -19.16 11.19 -30.98
C GLY A 13 -18.89 11.87 -32.34
N LYS A 14 -18.26 11.16 -33.26
CA LYS A 14 -17.95 11.64 -34.64
C LYS A 14 -18.97 11.17 -35.70
N THR A 15 -19.98 10.42 -35.33
CA THR A 15 -20.90 9.78 -36.26
C THR A 15 -22.32 10.30 -36.08
N MET A 16 -22.96 10.72 -37.17
CA MET A 16 -24.38 11.07 -37.22
C MET A 16 -25.21 9.79 -37.17
N ARG A 17 -26.15 9.69 -36.23
CA ARG A 17 -27.07 8.56 -36.11
C ARG A 17 -28.51 9.05 -36.01
N LYS A 18 -29.45 8.22 -36.46
CA LYS A 18 -30.87 8.49 -36.31
C LYS A 18 -31.38 8.00 -34.96
N SER A 19 -31.95 8.90 -34.18
CA SER A 19 -32.58 8.57 -32.90
C SER A 19 -34.09 8.36 -33.13
N TYR A 20 -34.59 7.24 -32.62
CA TYR A 20 -36.01 6.87 -32.58
C TYR A 20 -36.60 7.03 -31.17
N ALA A 21 -35.88 7.70 -30.28
CA ALA A 21 -36.28 7.88 -28.91
C ALA A 21 -37.58 8.71 -28.84
N LYS A 22 -38.57 8.19 -28.10
CA LYS A 22 -39.85 8.85 -27.86
C LYS A 22 -39.73 9.99 -26.84
N TYR A 23 -38.81 9.85 -25.90
CA TYR A 23 -38.54 10.83 -24.84
C TYR A 23 -37.11 11.35 -25.01
N GLU A 24 -36.90 12.58 -24.59
CA GLU A 24 -35.56 13.13 -24.45
C GLU A 24 -34.82 12.43 -23.32
N GLU A 25 -33.50 12.35 -23.42
CA GLU A 25 -32.66 11.80 -22.35
C GLU A 25 -32.87 12.64 -21.09
N ILE A 26 -33.42 12.02 -20.04
CA ILE A 26 -33.57 12.62 -18.71
C ILE A 26 -32.30 12.50 -17.89
N LEU A 27 -31.53 11.41 -18.13
CA LEU A 27 -30.28 11.13 -17.48
C LEU A 27 -29.19 10.90 -18.55
N GLU A 28 -28.02 11.46 -18.30
CA GLU A 28 -26.83 11.18 -19.14
C GLU A 28 -26.47 9.70 -19.11
N ILE A 29 -26.08 9.17 -20.26
CA ILE A 29 -25.57 7.79 -20.34
C ILE A 29 -24.29 7.72 -19.52
N PRO A 30 -24.19 6.83 -18.51
CA PRO A 30 -23.01 6.73 -17.68
C PRO A 30 -21.80 6.34 -18.52
N ASN A 31 -20.69 7.05 -18.35
CA ASN A 31 -19.43 6.71 -18.99
C ASN A 31 -18.80 5.54 -18.24
N MET A 32 -18.81 4.36 -18.86
CA MET A 32 -18.29 3.11 -18.28
C MET A 32 -16.77 3.15 -18.00
N LEU A 33 -16.05 4.07 -18.65
CA LEU A 33 -14.60 4.25 -18.46
C LEU A 33 -14.28 5.34 -17.41
N LYS A 34 -15.29 5.95 -16.81
CA LYS A 34 -15.10 7.09 -15.89
C LYS A 34 -14.25 6.68 -14.70
N ILE A 35 -14.51 5.51 -14.10
CA ILE A 35 -13.80 5.02 -12.91
C ILE A 35 -12.30 4.93 -13.18
N GLN A 36 -11.89 4.31 -14.30
CA GLN A 36 -10.48 4.17 -14.64
C GLN A 36 -9.82 5.51 -14.95
N LYS A 37 -10.51 6.37 -15.71
CA LYS A 37 -9.98 7.69 -16.08
C LYS A 37 -9.82 8.60 -14.88
N ASP A 38 -10.84 8.67 -14.02
CA ASP A 38 -10.81 9.51 -12.82
C ASP A 38 -9.72 9.00 -11.84
N SER A 39 -9.59 7.69 -11.64
CA SER A 39 -8.56 7.08 -10.83
C SER A 39 -7.15 7.41 -11.35
N TYR A 40 -6.94 7.31 -12.67
CA TYR A 40 -5.64 7.64 -13.26
C TYR A 40 -5.33 9.14 -13.18
N GLN A 41 -6.32 10.01 -13.36
CA GLN A 41 -6.14 11.46 -13.19
C GLN A 41 -5.80 11.82 -11.74
N TRP A 42 -6.50 11.22 -10.78
CA TRP A 42 -6.18 11.36 -9.36
C TRP A 42 -4.75 10.90 -9.07
N PHE A 43 -4.37 9.72 -9.58
CA PHE A 43 -3.04 9.19 -9.41
C PHE A 43 -1.95 10.16 -9.93
N LEU A 44 -2.15 10.76 -11.10
CA LEU A 44 -1.22 11.74 -11.65
C LEU A 44 -1.19 13.06 -10.87
N LYS A 45 -2.29 13.49 -10.28
CA LYS A 45 -2.36 14.78 -9.57
C LYS A 45 -1.92 14.69 -8.12
N GLU A 46 -2.33 13.64 -7.44
CA GLU A 46 -2.21 13.48 -5.99
C GLU A 46 -1.43 12.22 -5.60
N GLY A 47 -1.78 11.06 -6.18
CA GLY A 47 -1.24 9.79 -5.78
C GLY A 47 0.28 9.68 -5.91
N LEU A 48 0.88 10.21 -6.98
CA LEU A 48 2.34 10.25 -7.12
C LEU A 48 3.01 11.12 -6.04
N ARG A 49 2.37 12.21 -5.64
CA ARG A 49 2.89 13.07 -4.56
C ARG A 49 2.81 12.37 -3.21
N GLU A 50 1.74 11.63 -2.96
CA GLU A 50 1.61 10.80 -1.76
C GLU A 50 2.72 9.74 -1.70
N VAL A 51 2.98 9.05 -2.82
CA VAL A 51 4.09 8.07 -2.89
C VAL A 51 5.44 8.71 -2.56
N PHE A 52 5.74 9.90 -3.08
CA PHE A 52 7.00 10.57 -2.76
C PHE A 52 7.07 11.04 -1.30
N LYS A 53 5.94 11.43 -0.70
CA LYS A 53 5.87 11.74 0.73
C LYS A 53 6.07 10.50 1.60
N ASP A 54 5.50 9.37 1.21
CA ASP A 54 5.62 8.11 1.93
C ASP A 54 7.05 7.55 1.90
N VAL A 55 7.77 7.75 0.79
CA VAL A 55 9.21 7.43 0.73
C VAL A 55 10.01 8.28 1.71
N GLY A 56 9.54 9.52 1.95
CA GLY A 56 10.16 10.44 2.89
C GLY A 56 11.54 10.92 2.47
N THR A 57 12.35 11.27 3.46
CA THR A 57 13.74 11.67 3.26
C THR A 57 14.65 10.46 3.42
N ILE A 58 15.45 10.20 2.42
CA ILE A 58 16.45 9.12 2.44
C ILE A 58 17.74 9.71 3.02
N THR A 59 18.19 9.13 4.13
CA THR A 59 19.45 9.49 4.77
C THR A 59 20.52 8.46 4.49
N ASP A 60 21.77 8.88 4.37
CA ASP A 60 22.89 7.96 4.27
C ASP A 60 23.17 7.30 5.64
N PHE A 61 23.99 6.25 5.63
CA PHE A 61 24.35 5.51 6.85
C PHE A 61 25.03 6.39 7.92
N SER A 62 25.72 7.44 7.51
CA SER A 62 26.41 8.38 8.41
C SER A 62 25.52 9.53 8.90
N GLY A 63 24.30 9.66 8.37
CA GLY A 63 23.38 10.76 8.68
C GLY A 63 23.83 12.12 8.14
N LYS A 64 24.83 12.16 7.25
CA LYS A 64 25.42 13.37 6.72
C LYS A 64 24.75 13.90 5.47
N LEU A 65 24.14 13.02 4.69
CA LEU A 65 23.44 13.36 3.46
C LEU A 65 21.96 13.01 3.57
N GLU A 66 21.13 13.97 3.21
CA GLU A 66 19.68 13.83 3.18
C GLU A 66 19.18 14.09 1.76
N LEU A 67 18.49 13.11 1.17
CA LEU A 67 17.84 13.24 -0.13
C LEU A 67 16.34 13.32 0.06
N SER A 68 15.72 14.40 -0.38
CA SER A 68 14.28 14.62 -0.31
C SER A 68 13.67 14.81 -1.69
N PHE A 69 12.48 14.25 -1.91
CA PHE A 69 11.69 14.44 -3.11
C PHE A 69 10.75 15.63 -2.93
N LEU A 70 10.82 16.62 -3.81
CA LEU A 70 10.04 17.86 -3.69
C LEU A 70 8.77 17.82 -4.53
N ASP A 71 8.92 17.62 -5.83
CA ASP A 71 7.82 17.59 -6.80
C ASP A 71 8.25 16.80 -8.03
N TYR A 72 7.32 16.54 -8.93
CA TYR A 72 7.62 15.88 -10.19
C TYR A 72 7.00 16.63 -11.37
N THR A 73 7.59 16.45 -12.53
CA THR A 73 7.11 16.96 -13.82
C THR A 73 7.07 15.83 -14.83
N MET A 74 6.02 15.80 -15.63
CA MET A 74 5.87 14.86 -16.73
C MET A 74 5.84 15.63 -18.04
N GLU A 75 6.59 15.17 -19.03
CA GLU A 75 6.61 15.82 -20.35
C GLU A 75 5.25 15.66 -21.06
N ASP A 76 4.84 16.68 -21.81
CA ASP A 76 3.55 16.68 -22.50
C ASP A 76 3.49 15.68 -23.65
N LYS A 77 4.62 15.39 -24.29
CA LYS A 77 4.68 14.51 -25.44
C LYS A 77 5.27 13.16 -25.07
N ALA A 78 4.60 12.10 -25.51
CA ALA A 78 5.16 10.77 -25.50
C ALA A 78 6.20 10.62 -26.60
N LYS A 79 7.16 9.72 -26.42
CA LYS A 79 8.23 9.44 -27.36
C LYS A 79 7.71 8.88 -28.69
N TYR A 80 6.70 8.03 -28.62
CA TYR A 80 6.06 7.36 -29.75
C TYR A 80 4.55 7.56 -29.70
N THR A 81 3.90 7.49 -30.86
CA THR A 81 2.44 7.42 -30.93
C THR A 81 1.94 6.05 -30.51
N ILE A 82 0.64 5.92 -30.24
CA ILE A 82 0.02 4.64 -29.86
C ILE A 82 0.21 3.59 -30.96
N GLU A 83 0.08 3.97 -32.23
CA GLU A 83 0.25 3.09 -33.38
C GLU A 83 1.69 2.62 -33.51
N GLU A 84 2.66 3.54 -33.43
CA GLU A 84 4.08 3.19 -33.41
C GLU A 84 4.47 2.27 -32.25
N CYS A 85 3.86 2.45 -31.08
CA CYS A 85 4.10 1.57 -29.93
C CYS A 85 3.62 0.14 -30.21
N ARG A 86 2.50 -0.03 -30.89
CA ARG A 86 2.00 -1.35 -31.30
C ARG A 86 2.90 -2.03 -32.34
N ASP A 87 3.35 -1.27 -33.33
CA ASP A 87 4.19 -1.79 -34.40
C ASP A 87 5.62 -2.13 -33.95
N ARG A 88 6.12 -1.45 -32.93
CA ARG A 88 7.48 -1.60 -32.41
C ARG A 88 7.58 -2.40 -31.12
N ASP A 89 6.51 -2.98 -30.63
CA ASP A 89 6.44 -3.64 -29.32
C ASP A 89 6.94 -2.74 -28.17
N ALA A 90 6.64 -1.43 -28.27
CA ALA A 90 7.05 -0.42 -27.30
C ALA A 90 5.93 -0.07 -26.33
N THR A 91 6.30 0.60 -25.23
CA THR A 91 5.35 1.10 -24.24
C THR A 91 5.00 2.57 -24.54
N TYR A 92 3.70 2.88 -24.55
CA TYR A 92 3.22 4.24 -24.64
C TYR A 92 3.43 4.96 -23.30
N ALA A 93 4.51 5.72 -23.20
CA ALA A 93 4.96 6.32 -21.95
C ALA A 93 5.47 7.76 -22.16
N LYS A 94 5.52 8.50 -21.06
CA LYS A 94 6.10 9.83 -20.99
C LYS A 94 7.19 9.85 -19.93
N PRO A 95 8.31 10.58 -20.18
CA PRO A 95 9.36 10.69 -19.18
C PRO A 95 8.90 11.50 -17.96
N ILE A 96 9.22 10.97 -16.77
CA ILE A 96 9.04 11.66 -15.49
C ILE A 96 10.40 12.19 -15.02
N LYS A 97 10.41 13.46 -14.66
CA LYS A 97 11.50 14.12 -13.95
C LYS A 97 11.04 14.49 -12.56
N VAL A 98 11.87 14.20 -11.58
CA VAL A 98 11.59 14.49 -10.18
C VAL A 98 12.58 15.52 -9.68
N ARG A 99 12.07 16.57 -9.06
CA ARG A 99 12.90 17.56 -8.38
C ARG A 99 13.31 17.03 -7.04
N VAL A 100 14.60 16.82 -6.86
CA VAL A 100 15.20 16.35 -5.63
C VAL A 100 16.03 17.43 -4.98
N ARG A 101 16.08 17.38 -3.65
CA ARG A 101 16.94 18.21 -2.81
C ARG A 101 17.92 17.30 -2.09
N LEU A 102 19.19 17.52 -2.31
CA LEU A 102 20.28 16.92 -1.56
C LEU A 102 20.81 17.94 -0.55
N ARG A 103 20.74 17.61 0.73
CA ARG A 103 21.28 18.43 1.82
C ARG A 103 22.47 17.71 2.44
N ASN A 104 23.57 18.42 2.56
CA ASN A 104 24.70 17.96 3.37
C ASN A 104 24.61 18.64 4.75
N THR A 105 24.43 17.83 5.80
CA THR A 105 24.23 18.34 7.18
C THR A 105 25.50 18.91 7.80
N GLU A 106 26.70 18.50 7.34
CA GLU A 106 27.97 19.04 7.85
C GLU A 106 28.33 20.40 7.23
N THR A 107 28.10 20.53 5.92
CA THR A 107 28.49 21.76 5.19
C THR A 107 27.32 22.72 5.00
N GLU A 108 26.09 22.31 5.40
CA GLU A 108 24.83 23.03 5.19
C GLU A 108 24.54 23.37 3.71
N VAL A 109 25.25 22.71 2.78
CA VAL A 109 25.06 22.93 1.34
C VAL A 109 23.78 22.20 0.90
N ILE A 110 22.92 22.94 0.22
CA ILE A 110 21.68 22.43 -0.38
C ILE A 110 21.81 22.51 -1.89
N THR A 111 21.63 21.39 -2.56
CA THR A 111 21.61 21.30 -4.03
C THR A 111 20.26 20.77 -4.49
N GLU A 112 19.61 21.48 -5.39
CA GLU A 112 18.36 21.05 -6.01
C GLU A 112 18.58 20.75 -7.49
N GLN A 113 18.07 19.63 -7.96
CA GLN A 113 18.20 19.21 -9.34
C GLN A 113 17.01 18.39 -9.79
N ASP A 114 16.64 18.54 -11.07
CA ASP A 114 15.65 17.67 -11.70
C ASP A 114 16.35 16.41 -12.23
N ILE A 115 15.95 15.25 -11.73
CA ILE A 115 16.51 13.96 -12.17
C ILE A 115 15.48 13.19 -12.98
N PHE A 116 15.94 12.51 -14.03
CA PHE A 116 15.11 11.60 -14.79
C PHE A 116 14.88 10.31 -13.98
N MET A 117 13.62 10.02 -13.68
CA MET A 117 13.25 8.84 -12.90
C MET A 117 12.94 7.63 -13.80
N GLY A 118 12.45 7.89 -15.01
CA GLY A 118 12.06 6.84 -15.95
C GLY A 118 10.91 7.25 -16.84
N ASP A 119 10.50 6.32 -17.70
CA ASP A 119 9.35 6.48 -18.57
C ASP A 119 8.10 5.89 -17.90
N PHE A 120 7.07 6.71 -17.74
CA PHE A 120 5.84 6.33 -17.05
C PHE A 120 4.72 6.05 -18.06
N PRO A 121 4.06 4.87 -18.00
CA PRO A 121 2.98 4.52 -18.93
C PRO A 121 1.81 5.50 -18.85
N VAL A 122 1.32 5.90 -20.01
CA VAL A 122 0.21 6.87 -20.14
C VAL A 122 -1.05 6.15 -20.59
N MET A 123 -2.16 6.51 -19.95
CA MET A 123 -3.49 5.99 -20.33
C MET A 123 -3.93 6.58 -21.66
N THR A 124 -4.43 5.72 -22.53
CA THR A 124 -5.07 6.13 -23.81
C THR A 124 -6.44 6.74 -23.56
N ASN A 125 -7.01 7.38 -24.59
CA ASN A 125 -8.38 7.89 -24.53
C ASN A 125 -9.44 6.80 -24.28
N GLY A 126 -9.12 5.54 -24.61
CA GLY A 126 -9.96 4.37 -24.35
C GLY A 126 -9.86 3.82 -22.93
N GLY A 127 -9.06 4.42 -22.03
CA GLY A 127 -8.86 3.94 -20.65
C GLY A 127 -7.92 2.73 -20.57
N THR A 128 -7.12 2.48 -21.59
CA THR A 128 -6.18 1.37 -21.70
C THR A 128 -4.74 1.86 -21.61
N PHE A 129 -3.81 0.94 -21.41
CA PHE A 129 -2.37 1.18 -21.48
C PHE A 129 -1.79 0.31 -22.60
N VAL A 130 -0.86 0.86 -23.36
CA VAL A 130 -0.08 0.08 -24.32
C VAL A 130 1.28 -0.21 -23.72
N ILE A 131 1.51 -1.47 -23.39
CA ILE A 131 2.75 -1.93 -22.76
C ILE A 131 3.35 -3.03 -23.62
N ASN A 132 4.59 -2.80 -24.09
CA ASN A 132 5.27 -3.71 -25.02
C ASN A 132 4.38 -4.08 -26.21
N GLY A 133 3.76 -3.08 -26.84
CA GLY A 133 2.86 -3.24 -27.98
C GLY A 133 1.46 -3.79 -27.67
N ALA A 134 1.27 -4.39 -26.49
CA ALA A 134 0.00 -4.98 -26.11
C ALA A 134 -0.89 -3.98 -25.36
N GLU A 135 -2.16 -3.89 -25.75
CA GLU A 135 -3.15 -3.08 -25.06
C GLU A 135 -3.65 -3.79 -23.81
N ARG A 136 -3.54 -3.12 -22.66
CA ARG A 136 -3.87 -3.66 -21.33
C ARG A 136 -4.78 -2.73 -20.58
N VAL A 137 -5.59 -3.30 -19.69
CA VAL A 137 -6.50 -2.56 -18.79
C VAL A 137 -6.17 -2.91 -17.36
N ILE A 138 -6.13 -1.90 -16.49
CA ILE A 138 -6.04 -2.10 -15.05
C ILE A 138 -7.46 -2.29 -14.52
N ILE A 139 -7.71 -3.47 -13.95
CA ILE A 139 -9.01 -3.82 -13.38
C ILE A 139 -9.03 -3.34 -11.93
N SER A 140 -10.06 -2.55 -11.56
CA SER A 140 -10.29 -2.14 -10.18
C SER A 140 -10.58 -3.36 -9.31
N GLN A 141 -9.92 -3.46 -8.17
CA GLN A 141 -10.10 -4.56 -7.22
C GLN A 141 -10.62 -4.01 -5.89
N ILE A 142 -11.59 -4.70 -5.33
CA ILE A 142 -12.09 -4.42 -3.99
C ILE A 142 -11.23 -5.18 -2.99
N VAL A 143 -10.58 -4.45 -2.08
CA VAL A 143 -9.76 -4.99 -1.00
C VAL A 143 -10.33 -4.57 0.34
N ARG A 144 -9.95 -5.29 1.41
CA ARG A 144 -10.31 -4.87 2.77
C ARG A 144 -9.65 -3.53 3.08
N SER A 145 -10.40 -2.62 3.69
CA SER A 145 -9.84 -1.34 4.14
C SER A 145 -8.80 -1.55 5.25
N PRO A 146 -7.82 -0.66 5.38
CA PRO A 146 -6.97 -0.64 6.56
C PRO A 146 -7.81 -0.54 7.84
N GLY A 147 -7.39 -1.23 8.89
CA GLY A 147 -8.12 -1.25 10.15
C GLY A 147 -7.93 -2.56 10.92
N MET A 148 -8.68 -2.72 11.99
CA MET A 148 -8.64 -3.89 12.85
C MET A 148 -9.91 -4.73 12.70
N TYR A 149 -9.75 -6.01 12.41
CA TYR A 149 -10.83 -6.97 12.19
C TYR A 149 -10.82 -8.01 13.30
N TYR A 150 -11.95 -8.19 13.94
CA TYR A 150 -12.11 -9.15 15.04
C TYR A 150 -12.85 -10.37 14.58
N GLY A 151 -12.43 -11.53 15.06
CA GLY A 151 -13.11 -12.81 14.88
C GLY A 151 -13.27 -13.54 16.19
N HIS A 152 -14.30 -14.35 16.28
CA HIS A 152 -14.58 -15.20 17.41
C HIS A 152 -15.08 -16.55 16.90
N GLU A 153 -14.44 -17.61 17.31
CA GLU A 153 -14.81 -18.99 16.96
C GLU A 153 -15.01 -19.79 18.24
N VAL A 154 -15.99 -20.70 18.19
CA VAL A 154 -16.27 -21.64 19.28
C VAL A 154 -15.99 -23.04 18.76
N ASP A 155 -15.08 -23.74 19.42
CA ASP A 155 -14.76 -25.12 19.07
C ASP A 155 -15.87 -26.10 19.55
N LYS A 156 -15.84 -27.34 19.06
CA LYS A 156 -16.77 -28.41 19.45
C LYS A 156 -16.74 -28.71 20.94
N ALA A 157 -15.68 -28.33 21.64
CA ALA A 157 -15.52 -28.46 23.09
C ALA A 157 -16.00 -27.23 23.87
N ASP A 158 -16.76 -26.30 23.22
CA ASP A 158 -17.25 -25.05 23.78
C ASP A 158 -16.11 -24.11 24.23
N GLN A 159 -14.92 -24.25 23.61
CA GLN A 159 -13.81 -23.34 23.86
C GLN A 159 -13.90 -22.16 22.90
N HIS A 160 -13.77 -20.97 23.47
CA HIS A 160 -13.82 -19.71 22.75
C HIS A 160 -12.40 -19.27 22.33
N THR A 161 -12.16 -19.17 21.04
CA THR A 161 -10.95 -18.61 20.48
C THR A 161 -11.25 -17.26 19.86
N TYR A 162 -10.39 -16.31 20.12
CA TYR A 162 -10.51 -14.94 19.62
C TYR A 162 -9.36 -14.66 18.66
N THR A 163 -9.69 -14.03 17.55
CA THR A 163 -8.72 -13.60 16.56
C THR A 163 -8.87 -12.11 16.31
N ALA A 164 -7.77 -11.45 16.01
CA ALA A 164 -7.80 -10.07 15.57
C ALA A 164 -6.72 -9.90 14.49
N THR A 165 -7.08 -9.21 13.40
CA THR A 165 -6.15 -8.93 12.31
C THR A 165 -6.04 -7.42 12.13
N VAL A 166 -4.84 -6.89 12.25
CA VAL A 166 -4.52 -5.50 11.93
C VAL A 166 -4.02 -5.47 10.49
N ILE A 167 -4.76 -4.76 9.64
CA ILE A 167 -4.39 -4.49 8.26
C ILE A 167 -3.93 -3.04 8.19
N PRO A 168 -2.63 -2.78 7.96
CA PRO A 168 -2.14 -1.42 7.81
C PRO A 168 -2.48 -0.88 6.41
N TYR A 169 -2.40 0.43 6.24
CA TYR A 169 -2.44 1.05 4.92
C TYR A 169 -1.27 0.57 4.03
N ARG A 170 -0.09 0.46 4.64
CA ARG A 170 1.13 -0.05 4.03
C ARG A 170 1.96 -0.74 5.12
N GLY A 171 2.45 -1.94 4.88
CA GLY A 171 3.25 -2.69 5.85
C GLY A 171 2.77 -4.13 6.01
N ALA A 172 3.32 -4.82 7.00
CA ALA A 172 3.02 -6.20 7.31
C ALA A 172 1.69 -6.34 8.07
N TRP A 173 0.96 -7.40 7.79
CA TRP A 173 -0.24 -7.72 8.57
C TRP A 173 0.17 -8.30 9.93
N LEU A 174 -0.56 -7.89 10.98
CA LEU A 174 -0.45 -8.47 12.31
C LEU A 174 -1.70 -9.29 12.59
N GLU A 175 -1.52 -10.59 12.77
CA GLU A 175 -2.60 -11.51 13.08
C GLU A 175 -2.44 -11.98 14.53
N TYR A 176 -3.42 -11.66 15.36
CA TYR A 176 -3.48 -12.05 16.76
C TYR A 176 -4.44 -13.23 16.91
N GLU A 177 -4.05 -14.22 17.70
CA GLU A 177 -4.90 -15.37 18.02
C GLU A 177 -4.76 -15.79 19.49
N THR A 178 -5.83 -16.26 20.11
CA THR A 178 -5.77 -16.98 21.38
C THR A 178 -5.75 -18.47 21.10
N ASP A 179 -4.96 -19.21 21.86
CA ASP A 179 -4.99 -20.68 21.80
C ASP A 179 -5.81 -21.28 22.94
N ASN A 180 -5.96 -22.60 22.92
CA ASN A 180 -6.70 -23.35 23.94
C ASN A 180 -6.06 -23.29 25.35
N SER A 181 -4.85 -22.78 25.46
CA SER A 181 -4.14 -22.56 26.72
C SER A 181 -4.28 -21.12 27.23
N ASN A 182 -5.20 -20.35 26.67
CA ASN A 182 -5.40 -18.92 26.98
C ASN A 182 -4.16 -18.04 26.72
N VAL A 183 -3.26 -18.43 25.86
CA VAL A 183 -2.08 -17.65 25.48
C VAL A 183 -2.39 -16.80 24.25
N PHE A 184 -2.01 -15.54 24.30
CA PHE A 184 -2.06 -14.66 23.14
C PHE A 184 -0.83 -14.85 22.27
N TRP A 185 -1.08 -15.10 21.00
CA TRP A 185 -0.06 -15.24 19.96
C TRP A 185 -0.21 -14.15 18.92
N VAL A 186 0.90 -13.78 18.31
CA VAL A 186 0.91 -12.87 17.17
C VAL A 186 1.72 -13.48 16.03
N ARG A 187 1.24 -13.28 14.81
CA ARG A 187 1.95 -13.58 13.56
C ARG A 187 2.23 -12.27 12.84
N ILE A 188 3.44 -12.09 12.40
CA ILE A 188 3.86 -10.95 11.59
C ILE A 188 4.04 -11.46 10.17
N ASP A 189 3.27 -10.93 9.22
CA ASP A 189 3.33 -11.26 7.78
C ASP A 189 3.29 -12.78 7.49
N LYS A 190 2.30 -13.49 8.08
CA LYS A 190 2.10 -14.96 7.91
C LYS A 190 3.24 -15.86 8.40
N ASN A 191 4.21 -15.31 9.11
CA ASN A 191 5.30 -16.09 9.71
C ASN A 191 4.83 -16.93 10.90
N ARG A 192 5.76 -17.65 11.52
CA ARG A 192 5.49 -18.45 12.70
C ARG A 192 5.02 -17.56 13.86
N LYS A 193 4.04 -18.04 14.60
CA LYS A 193 3.51 -17.31 15.77
C LYS A 193 4.54 -17.18 16.89
N ILE A 194 4.49 -16.04 17.55
CA ILE A 194 5.28 -15.68 18.73
C ILE A 194 4.33 -15.24 19.84
N PRO A 195 4.71 -15.36 21.13
CA PRO A 195 3.92 -14.79 22.21
C PRO A 195 3.76 -13.27 22.02
N ILE A 196 2.57 -12.74 22.30
CA ILE A 196 2.31 -11.31 22.14
C ILE A 196 3.24 -10.45 22.99
N THR A 197 3.63 -10.95 24.15
CA THR A 197 4.52 -10.27 25.10
C THR A 197 5.91 -10.02 24.51
N SER A 198 6.42 -10.93 23.66
CA SER A 198 7.67 -10.70 22.94
C SER A 198 7.54 -9.50 21.97
N LEU A 199 6.40 -9.34 21.26
CA LEU A 199 6.18 -8.17 20.42
C LEU A 199 6.06 -6.88 21.27
N ILE A 200 5.31 -6.92 22.36
CA ILE A 200 5.14 -5.79 23.28
C ILE A 200 6.49 -5.32 23.83
N ARG A 201 7.38 -6.25 24.21
CA ARG A 201 8.73 -5.91 24.68
C ARG A 201 9.57 -5.30 23.56
N ALA A 202 9.51 -5.84 22.35
CA ALA A 202 10.22 -5.29 21.19
C ALA A 202 9.79 -3.85 20.88
N LEU A 203 8.50 -3.52 21.09
CA LEU A 203 7.94 -2.19 20.90
C LEU A 203 8.28 -1.20 22.04
N GLY A 204 8.87 -1.66 23.15
CA GLY A 204 9.40 -0.79 24.18
C GLY A 204 8.89 -1.00 25.61
N VAL A 205 7.87 -1.82 25.82
CA VAL A 205 7.37 -2.17 27.16
C VAL A 205 8.20 -3.33 27.71
N GLN A 206 9.24 -3.04 28.48
CA GLN A 206 10.31 -3.99 28.76
C GLN A 206 10.01 -4.98 29.89
N THR A 207 9.34 -4.55 30.96
CA THR A 207 9.19 -5.37 32.15
C THR A 207 7.81 -6.01 32.28
N ASP A 208 7.74 -7.14 33.01
CA ASP A 208 6.48 -7.84 33.28
C ASP A 208 5.50 -6.94 34.07
N GLU A 209 6.01 -6.11 34.94
CA GLU A 209 5.21 -5.15 35.74
C GLU A 209 4.57 -4.09 34.82
N GLN A 210 5.32 -3.55 33.87
CA GLN A 210 4.81 -2.58 32.90
C GLN A 210 3.73 -3.20 32.01
N ILE A 211 3.91 -4.45 31.60
CA ILE A 211 2.90 -5.18 30.81
C ILE A 211 1.62 -5.37 31.64
N LYS A 212 1.75 -5.75 32.92
CA LYS A 212 0.60 -5.90 33.84
C LYS A 212 -0.09 -4.58 34.13
N GLU A 213 0.67 -3.51 34.29
CA GLU A 213 0.11 -2.17 34.49
C GLU A 213 -0.69 -1.69 33.30
N MET A 214 -0.20 -1.97 32.07
CA MET A 214 -0.84 -1.55 30.82
C MET A 214 -2.09 -2.37 30.47
N PHE A 215 -2.05 -3.70 30.63
CA PHE A 215 -3.10 -4.61 30.19
C PHE A 215 -3.95 -5.20 31.34
N GLY A 216 -3.57 -4.94 32.58
CA GLY A 216 -4.18 -5.56 33.74
C GLY A 216 -3.67 -6.97 34.03
N GLU A 217 -4.18 -7.56 35.12
CA GLU A 217 -3.84 -8.94 35.54
C GLU A 217 -4.85 -9.96 34.96
N ASP A 218 -5.08 -9.89 33.62
CA ASP A 218 -5.89 -10.89 32.94
C ASP A 218 -5.12 -12.22 32.87
N GLU A 219 -5.83 -13.35 33.10
CA GLU A 219 -5.25 -14.69 33.07
C GLU A 219 -4.51 -14.99 31.76
N ARG A 220 -5.00 -14.47 30.64
CA ARG A 220 -4.39 -14.66 29.31
C ARG A 220 -3.08 -13.91 29.16
N ILE A 221 -2.99 -12.73 29.72
CA ILE A 221 -1.75 -11.94 29.75
C ILE A 221 -0.71 -12.63 30.63
N LEU A 222 -1.12 -13.12 31.82
CA LEU A 222 -0.23 -13.85 32.70
C LEU A 222 0.29 -15.14 32.05
N ALA A 223 -0.60 -15.93 31.41
CA ALA A 223 -0.21 -17.12 30.68
C ALA A 223 0.73 -16.79 29.51
N SER A 224 0.55 -15.65 28.85
CA SER A 224 1.42 -15.19 27.75
C SER A 224 2.80 -14.80 28.26
N ILE A 225 2.90 -14.14 29.43
CA ILE A 225 4.16 -13.79 30.08
C ILE A 225 4.94 -15.04 30.50
N GLU A 226 4.24 -16.06 31.01
CA GLU A 226 4.86 -17.33 31.40
C GLU A 226 5.41 -18.10 30.21
N LYS A 227 4.73 -18.04 29.05
CA LYS A 227 5.14 -18.67 27.80
C LYS A 227 6.22 -17.93 27.04
N ASP A 228 6.49 -16.66 27.38
CA ASP A 228 7.47 -15.84 26.70
C ASP A 228 8.90 -16.26 27.07
N PRO A 229 9.70 -16.70 26.08
CA PRO A 229 11.09 -17.07 26.31
C PRO A 229 12.00 -15.84 26.56
N CYS A 230 11.54 -14.64 26.19
CA CYS A 230 12.32 -13.40 26.23
C CYS A 230 11.98 -12.58 27.48
N LYS A 231 13.00 -12.02 28.12
CA LYS A 231 12.83 -11.16 29.30
C LYS A 231 13.23 -9.71 29.05
N THR A 232 13.99 -9.46 28.00
CA THR A 232 14.46 -8.13 27.64
C THR A 232 13.99 -7.72 26.25
N ARG A 233 14.05 -6.42 25.96
CA ARG A 233 13.74 -5.88 24.62
C ARG A 233 14.66 -6.46 23.56
N GLU A 234 15.94 -6.53 23.86
CA GLU A 234 16.96 -7.02 22.92
C GLU A 234 16.74 -8.49 22.57
N GLU A 235 16.47 -9.34 23.56
CA GLU A 235 16.13 -10.75 23.32
C GLU A 235 14.89 -10.91 22.45
N SER A 236 13.87 -10.10 22.72
CA SER A 236 12.62 -10.11 21.94
C SER A 236 12.83 -9.70 20.50
N LEU A 237 13.61 -8.64 20.24
CA LEU A 237 13.97 -8.20 18.89
C LEU A 237 14.74 -9.27 18.13
N LEU A 238 15.73 -9.90 18.79
CA LEU A 238 16.52 -10.98 18.17
C LEU A 238 15.68 -12.23 17.87
N GLU A 239 14.75 -12.59 18.78
CA GLU A 239 13.85 -13.73 18.58
C GLU A 239 12.89 -13.49 17.43
N ILE A 240 12.29 -12.27 17.34
CA ILE A 240 11.45 -11.87 16.23
C ILE A 240 12.22 -11.93 14.91
N TYR A 241 13.42 -11.35 14.89
CA TYR A 241 14.27 -11.35 13.69
C TYR A 241 14.63 -12.76 13.22
N ARG A 242 15.01 -13.66 14.13
CA ARG A 242 15.30 -15.07 13.80
C ARG A 242 14.11 -15.78 13.15
N ARG A 243 12.89 -15.44 13.55
CA ARG A 243 11.68 -16.03 12.98
C ARG A 243 11.28 -15.45 11.64
N LEU A 244 11.53 -14.16 11.45
CA LEU A 244 11.26 -13.46 10.20
C LEU A 244 12.31 -13.77 9.14
N ARG A 245 13.59 -13.88 9.53
CA ARG A 245 14.74 -14.10 8.67
C ARG A 245 15.60 -15.29 9.12
N PRO A 246 15.11 -16.53 8.95
CA PRO A 246 15.90 -17.71 9.32
C PRO A 246 17.14 -17.82 8.43
N GLY A 247 18.32 -17.90 9.07
CA GLY A 247 19.60 -18.06 8.36
C GLY A 247 20.50 -16.82 8.34
N GLU A 248 20.01 -15.67 8.74
CA GLU A 248 20.83 -14.46 8.89
C GLU A 248 21.31 -14.31 10.35
N PRO A 249 22.56 -13.89 10.59
CA PRO A 249 23.02 -13.62 11.96
C PRO A 249 22.29 -12.41 12.52
N PRO A 250 21.54 -12.55 13.64
CA PRO A 250 20.77 -11.46 14.21
C PRO A 250 21.68 -10.51 14.99
N THR A 251 21.61 -9.21 14.66
CA THR A 251 22.14 -8.13 15.52
C THR A 251 20.98 -7.25 15.97
N VAL A 252 21.11 -6.58 17.10
CA VAL A 252 20.03 -5.73 17.63
C VAL A 252 19.70 -4.60 16.66
N GLU A 253 20.71 -3.98 16.06
CA GLU A 253 20.53 -2.89 15.10
C GLU A 253 19.75 -3.31 13.85
N THR A 254 20.15 -4.47 13.26
CA THR A 254 19.44 -5.00 12.09
C THR A 254 18.03 -5.46 12.42
N ALA A 255 17.80 -5.98 13.63
CA ALA A 255 16.48 -6.38 14.09
C ALA A 255 15.54 -5.18 14.29
N VAL A 256 16.04 -4.08 14.86
CA VAL A 256 15.28 -2.83 15.02
C VAL A 256 14.91 -2.27 13.65
N ALA A 257 15.90 -2.06 12.78
CA ALA A 257 15.68 -1.51 11.44
C ALA A 257 14.70 -2.36 10.61
N HIS A 258 14.78 -3.69 10.76
CA HIS A 258 13.86 -4.59 10.05
C HIS A 258 12.43 -4.52 10.59
N LEU A 259 12.26 -4.47 11.91
CA LEU A 259 10.94 -4.35 12.54
C LEU A 259 10.28 -3.00 12.23
N GLU A 260 11.03 -1.91 12.30
CA GLU A 260 10.57 -0.57 11.93
C GLU A 260 10.19 -0.45 10.45
N GLY A 261 10.90 -1.17 9.57
CA GLY A 261 10.55 -1.22 8.14
C GLY A 261 9.35 -2.11 7.81
N LEU A 262 8.92 -2.99 8.73
CA LEU A 262 7.75 -3.86 8.56
C LEU A 262 6.46 -3.25 9.11
N LEU A 263 6.53 -2.52 10.21
CA LEU A 263 5.41 -1.89 10.90
C LEU A 263 5.21 -0.45 10.46
#